data_5f33e072c8b80945f353c6d1ea54eadc
#
_entry.id   5f33e072c8b80945f353c6d1ea54eadc
#
_cell.length_a   1.000
_cell.length_b   1.000
_cell.length_c   1.000
_cell.angle_alpha   90.00
_cell.angle_beta   90.00
_cell.angle_gamma   90.00
#
_symmetry.space_group_name_H-M   'P 1'
#
loop_
_entity.id
_entity.type
_entity.pdbx_description
1 polymer ?
#
loop_
_entity_poly.entity_id
_entity_poly.type
_entity_poly.pdbx_seq_one_letter_code
_entity_poly.pdbx_strand_id
1 'polypeptide(L)'
;MQDRRVLSGMRPTGQLHLGHYHGVLKNWLALQNEYDSYFFVADWHAFTTHYSDKIDLNTHVMEMVVDWLAVGINPNISTIFVQSKVPEHAELHLLLSMSTPLSWLERVPSYKDQQLKLNTKDLATYGFLGYPLLQSADILIYKAGLVPVGEDQVAHIELTREVARRFNYLYGREVNFEEKAEIAISKMGKKQAKSYRSLRKTYQETGDDEALIKAQALLQQQQNITLGDRERLSGYIEGVGKIILPEPESLLTKASKMPGLDGQKMSKSYGNTISLRDTAEQIQAKIKRMPTDPARIKLTDAGNPKKCPVWQLHKVYSNKSTCDWVVEGCTKAKMGCVECKQPIINAIEEVLTPIQGRIAKYQADPELIKQIIFEGSEKARSVAKETMIEVREAMGINY
;
A
#
# COMPACT_ATOMS: atom_id res chain seq x y z
N MET A 1 -7.30 -8.80 -16.75
CA MET A 1 -6.84 -7.42 -16.42
C MET A 1 -6.91 -7.12 -14.93
N GLN A 2 -7.85 -7.70 -14.17
CA GLN A 2 -7.99 -7.52 -12.71
C GLN A 2 -6.74 -8.00 -11.94
N ASP A 3 -6.12 -9.11 -12.33
CA ASP A 3 -4.89 -9.67 -11.70
C ASP A 3 -3.67 -8.74 -11.77
N ARG A 4 -3.74 -7.65 -12.53
CA ARG A 4 -2.67 -6.67 -12.69
C ARG A 4 -2.97 -5.31 -12.05
N ARG A 5 -4.07 -5.19 -11.28
CA ARG A 5 -4.38 -3.95 -10.57
C ARG A 5 -3.67 -3.90 -9.24
N VAL A 6 -3.00 -2.78 -8.99
CA VAL A 6 -2.31 -2.47 -7.74
C VAL A 6 -3.09 -1.39 -7.00
N LEU A 7 -3.33 -1.58 -5.71
CA LEU A 7 -3.87 -0.54 -4.83
C LEU A 7 -2.89 -0.24 -3.70
N SER A 8 -2.65 1.05 -3.47
CA SER A 8 -1.89 1.50 -2.29
C SER A 8 -2.39 2.86 -1.82
N GLY A 9 -2.44 3.04 -0.50
CA GLY A 9 -2.93 4.27 0.11
C GLY A 9 -1.97 4.86 1.14
N MET A 10 -2.10 6.15 1.40
CA MET A 10 -1.32 6.85 2.41
C MET A 10 -2.22 7.81 3.21
N ARG A 11 -2.07 7.78 4.54
CA ARG A 11 -2.83 8.68 5.43
C ARG A 11 -2.28 10.11 5.40
N PRO A 12 -3.12 11.13 5.21
CA PRO A 12 -2.69 12.54 5.17
C PRO A 12 -2.46 13.11 6.57
N THR A 13 -1.43 12.63 7.25
CA THR A 13 -1.07 13.03 8.62
C THR A 13 0.07 14.05 8.67
N GLY A 14 0.15 14.94 7.70
CA GLY A 14 1.14 16.01 7.57
C GLY A 14 2.21 15.71 6.51
N GLN A 15 3.24 16.56 6.44
CA GLN A 15 4.25 16.56 5.38
C GLN A 15 4.94 15.21 5.18
N LEU A 16 5.24 14.89 3.93
CA LEU A 16 6.00 13.69 3.59
C LEU A 16 7.50 13.92 3.87
N HIS A 17 8.21 12.84 4.14
CA HIS A 17 9.64 12.84 4.45
C HIS A 17 10.37 11.73 3.69
N LEU A 18 11.71 11.74 3.74
CA LEU A 18 12.54 10.75 3.04
C LEU A 18 12.18 9.30 3.34
N GLY A 19 11.62 9.01 4.53
CA GLY A 19 11.11 7.67 4.86
C GLY A 19 9.93 7.26 3.97
N HIS A 20 9.01 8.17 3.64
CA HIS A 20 7.94 7.91 2.68
C HIS A 20 8.47 7.79 1.25
N TYR A 21 9.43 8.65 0.88
CA TYR A 21 10.03 8.62 -0.44
C TYR A 21 10.71 7.26 -0.73
N HIS A 22 11.61 6.81 0.16
CA HIS A 22 12.33 5.56 -0.02
C HIS A 22 11.49 4.31 0.26
N GLY A 23 10.57 4.40 1.22
CA GLY A 23 9.76 3.25 1.65
C GLY A 23 8.54 2.97 0.76
N VAL A 24 7.97 4.01 0.15
CA VAL A 24 6.71 3.89 -0.61
C VAL A 24 6.82 4.49 -2.00
N LEU A 25 7.14 5.80 -2.12
CA LEU A 25 6.99 6.52 -3.38
C LEU A 25 7.91 6.02 -4.49
N LYS A 26 9.15 5.64 -4.17
CA LYS A 26 10.06 4.99 -5.15
C LYS A 26 9.48 3.70 -5.72
N ASN A 27 8.78 2.93 -4.91
CA ASN A 27 8.13 1.72 -5.36
C ASN A 27 6.93 2.04 -6.25
N TRP A 28 6.13 3.05 -5.89
CA TRP A 28 5.00 3.50 -6.71
C TRP A 28 5.43 3.99 -8.10
N LEU A 29 6.59 4.66 -8.19
CA LEU A 29 7.18 5.08 -9.46
C LEU A 29 7.50 3.91 -10.40
N ALA A 30 7.89 2.78 -9.86
CA ALA A 30 8.10 1.56 -10.66
C ALA A 30 6.75 0.94 -11.03
N LEU A 31 5.87 0.74 -10.04
CA LEU A 31 4.58 0.06 -10.22
C LEU A 31 3.66 0.75 -11.22
N GLN A 32 3.65 2.09 -11.28
CA GLN A 32 2.79 2.82 -12.22
C GLN A 32 3.07 2.51 -13.69
N ASN A 33 4.27 2.02 -14.03
CA ASN A 33 4.64 1.68 -15.39
C ASN A 33 4.34 0.20 -15.75
N GLU A 34 4.12 -0.64 -14.74
CA GLU A 34 3.96 -2.09 -14.91
C GLU A 34 2.52 -2.55 -14.68
N TYR A 35 1.76 -1.80 -13.86
CA TYR A 35 0.44 -2.19 -13.37
C TYR A 35 -0.60 -1.09 -13.54
N ASP A 36 -1.87 -1.46 -13.60
CA ASP A 36 -3.02 -0.53 -13.45
C ASP A 36 -3.06 -0.05 -11.99
N SER A 37 -2.41 1.07 -11.72
CA SER A 37 -2.10 1.54 -10.37
C SER A 37 -3.12 2.54 -9.83
N TYR A 38 -3.65 2.25 -8.67
CA TYR A 38 -4.58 3.06 -7.89
C TYR A 38 -3.88 3.54 -6.63
N PHE A 39 -3.62 4.85 -6.54
CA PHE A 39 -2.98 5.48 -5.38
C PHE A 39 -3.95 6.45 -4.71
N PHE A 40 -4.25 6.24 -3.44
CA PHE A 40 -5.25 7.04 -2.78
C PHE A 40 -4.80 7.68 -1.47
N VAL A 41 -5.35 8.86 -1.21
CA VAL A 41 -5.24 9.53 0.07
C VAL A 41 -6.29 8.93 1.00
N ALA A 42 -5.83 8.23 2.03
CA ALA A 42 -6.65 7.51 2.99
C ALA A 42 -7.10 8.46 4.13
N ASP A 43 -7.96 9.41 3.80
CA ASP A 43 -8.40 10.47 4.72
C ASP A 43 -9.31 9.94 5.82
N TRP A 44 -10.21 8.99 5.55
CA TRP A 44 -11.00 8.34 6.60
C TRP A 44 -10.13 7.53 7.57
N HIS A 45 -9.10 6.85 7.07
CA HIS A 45 -8.15 6.17 7.94
C HIS A 45 -7.40 7.12 8.88
N ALA A 46 -7.22 8.39 8.50
CA ALA A 46 -6.61 9.37 9.39
C ALA A 46 -7.47 9.63 10.63
N PHE A 47 -8.81 9.63 10.49
CA PHE A 47 -9.73 9.83 11.60
C PHE A 47 -9.72 8.67 12.61
N THR A 48 -9.32 7.47 12.26
CA THR A 48 -9.33 6.34 13.20
C THR A 48 -8.42 6.56 14.41
N THR A 49 -7.40 7.40 14.29
CA THR A 49 -6.45 7.74 15.37
C THR A 49 -6.36 9.22 15.68
N HIS A 50 -7.03 10.07 14.90
CA HIS A 50 -6.97 11.55 15.01
C HIS A 50 -8.35 12.19 15.08
N TYR A 51 -9.38 11.43 15.47
CA TYR A 51 -10.77 11.91 15.51
C TYR A 51 -11.00 13.08 16.48
N SER A 52 -10.17 13.21 17.52
CA SER A 52 -10.21 14.31 18.50
C SER A 52 -9.25 15.46 18.17
N ASP A 53 -8.37 15.29 17.20
CA ASP A 53 -7.34 16.26 16.88
C ASP A 53 -7.91 17.32 15.90
N LYS A 54 -7.54 18.58 16.10
CA LYS A 54 -7.85 19.65 15.14
C LYS A 54 -6.84 19.61 13.99
N ILE A 55 -7.06 18.71 13.03
CA ILE A 55 -6.20 18.57 11.84
C ILE A 55 -6.85 19.31 10.68
N ASP A 56 -6.09 20.16 10.00
CA ASP A 56 -6.47 20.68 8.68
C ASP A 56 -6.24 19.59 7.61
N LEU A 57 -7.18 18.65 7.57
CA LEU A 57 -7.10 17.51 6.68
C LEU A 57 -7.10 17.93 5.20
N ASN A 58 -7.83 18.98 4.87
CA ASN A 58 -7.93 19.48 3.50
C ASN A 58 -6.55 19.94 2.99
N THR A 59 -5.85 20.75 3.77
CA THR A 59 -4.47 21.17 3.44
C THR A 59 -3.54 19.97 3.33
N HIS A 60 -3.61 19.01 4.26
CA HIS A 60 -2.75 17.82 4.21
C HIS A 60 -3.02 16.92 2.99
N VAL A 61 -4.27 16.78 2.55
CA VAL A 61 -4.63 16.06 1.33
C VAL A 61 -4.03 16.74 0.10
N MET A 62 -4.22 18.05 -0.04
CA MET A 62 -3.67 18.82 -1.15
C MET A 62 -2.14 18.75 -1.20
N GLU A 63 -1.48 18.97 -0.07
CA GLU A 63 -0.02 18.88 0.04
C GLU A 63 0.51 17.48 -0.32
N MET A 64 -0.16 16.43 0.11
CA MET A 64 0.23 15.05 -0.17
C MET A 64 0.16 14.75 -1.67
N VAL A 65 -0.91 15.15 -2.35
CA VAL A 65 -1.04 14.97 -3.79
C VAL A 65 0.02 15.78 -4.55
N VAL A 66 0.28 17.03 -4.13
CA VAL A 66 1.39 17.84 -4.67
C VAL A 66 2.72 17.09 -4.54
N ASP A 67 3.02 16.52 -3.37
CA ASP A 67 4.27 15.79 -3.14
C ASP A 67 4.37 14.54 -4.03
N TRP A 68 3.27 13.79 -4.24
CA TRP A 68 3.23 12.62 -5.13
C TRP A 68 3.52 13.01 -6.58
N LEU A 69 2.85 14.04 -7.08
CA LEU A 69 3.09 14.55 -8.44
C LEU A 69 4.52 15.08 -8.60
N ALA A 70 5.02 15.78 -7.59
CA ALA A 70 6.38 16.32 -7.61
C ALA A 70 7.46 15.24 -7.59
N VAL A 71 7.22 14.13 -6.92
CA VAL A 71 8.09 12.95 -6.97
C VAL A 71 8.08 12.29 -8.35
N GLY A 72 6.97 12.39 -9.08
CA GLY A 72 6.84 11.86 -10.45
C GLY A 72 5.71 10.85 -10.64
N ILE A 73 4.77 10.74 -9.68
CA ILE A 73 3.55 9.97 -9.92
C ILE A 73 2.75 10.70 -11.01
N ASN A 74 2.43 9.97 -12.07
CA ASN A 74 1.82 10.52 -13.26
C ASN A 74 0.30 10.21 -13.29
N PRO A 75 -0.57 11.24 -13.21
CA PRO A 75 -2.02 11.05 -13.19
C PRO A 75 -2.59 10.53 -14.52
N ASN A 76 -1.83 10.59 -15.62
CA ASN A 76 -2.28 10.05 -16.90
C ASN A 76 -2.18 8.51 -16.98
N ILE A 77 -1.34 7.89 -16.16
CA ILE A 77 -1.13 6.42 -16.14
C ILE A 77 -1.52 5.79 -14.81
N SER A 78 -1.63 6.57 -13.75
CA SER A 78 -2.08 6.12 -12.43
C SER A 78 -3.39 6.82 -12.06
N THR A 79 -4.25 6.13 -11.33
CA THR A 79 -5.46 6.72 -10.75
C THR A 79 -5.13 7.30 -9.38
N ILE A 80 -5.13 8.63 -9.25
CA ILE A 80 -4.87 9.35 -7.99
C ILE A 80 -6.20 9.87 -7.45
N PHE A 81 -6.61 9.45 -6.25
CA PHE A 81 -7.90 9.84 -5.69
C PHE A 81 -7.89 9.99 -4.18
N VAL A 82 -8.98 10.49 -3.62
CA VAL A 82 -9.21 10.62 -2.18
C VAL A 82 -10.31 9.65 -1.77
N GLN A 83 -10.07 8.87 -0.72
CA GLN A 83 -10.96 7.82 -0.23
C GLN A 83 -12.39 8.34 0.00
N SER A 84 -12.56 9.47 0.66
CA SER A 84 -13.89 10.06 0.96
C SER A 84 -14.66 10.56 -0.27
N LYS A 85 -13.99 10.71 -1.43
CA LYS A 85 -14.64 11.04 -2.71
C LYS A 85 -15.29 9.83 -3.37
N VAL A 86 -15.04 8.64 -2.86
CA VAL A 86 -15.61 7.36 -3.32
C VAL A 86 -16.40 6.73 -2.15
N PRO A 87 -17.65 7.18 -1.89
CA PRO A 87 -18.43 6.74 -0.73
C PRO A 87 -18.75 5.22 -0.74
N GLU A 88 -18.60 4.58 -1.87
CA GLU A 88 -18.76 3.13 -2.04
C GLU A 88 -17.79 2.32 -1.14
N HIS A 89 -16.65 2.87 -0.74
CA HIS A 89 -15.78 2.29 0.29
C HIS A 89 -16.51 2.09 1.63
N ALA A 90 -17.24 3.11 2.07
CA ALA A 90 -18.01 3.05 3.32
C ALA A 90 -19.17 2.08 3.21
N GLU A 91 -19.84 2.01 2.05
CA GLU A 91 -20.91 1.05 1.82
C GLU A 91 -20.38 -0.38 1.88
N LEU A 92 -19.30 -0.69 1.15
CA LEU A 92 -18.73 -2.04 1.19
C LEU A 92 -18.23 -2.39 2.59
N HIS A 93 -17.57 -1.45 3.29
CA HIS A 93 -17.16 -1.66 4.68
C HIS A 93 -18.34 -2.02 5.58
N LEU A 94 -19.46 -1.30 5.47
CA LEU A 94 -20.68 -1.59 6.23
C LEU A 94 -21.19 -3.01 5.92
N LEU A 95 -21.30 -3.40 4.64
CA LEU A 95 -21.80 -4.72 4.25
C LEU A 95 -20.86 -5.84 4.71
N LEU A 96 -19.55 -5.68 4.60
CA LEU A 96 -18.59 -6.65 5.09
C LEU A 96 -18.64 -6.77 6.62
N SER A 97 -18.93 -5.69 7.36
CA SER A 97 -19.03 -5.69 8.82
C SER A 97 -20.15 -6.61 9.34
N MET A 98 -21.21 -6.83 8.54
CA MET A 98 -22.33 -7.71 8.91
C MET A 98 -21.91 -9.19 9.01
N SER A 99 -20.83 -9.58 8.34
CA SER A 99 -20.41 -10.98 8.28
C SER A 99 -19.02 -11.24 8.89
N THR A 100 -18.26 -10.21 9.23
CA THR A 100 -16.88 -10.35 9.75
C THR A 100 -16.90 -10.59 11.27
N PRO A 101 -16.33 -11.71 11.77
CA PRO A 101 -16.24 -11.97 13.21
C PRO A 101 -15.34 -10.96 13.93
N LEU A 102 -15.77 -10.43 15.08
CA LEU A 102 -14.97 -9.49 15.89
C LEU A 102 -13.59 -10.06 16.27
N SER A 103 -13.53 -11.36 16.57
CA SER A 103 -12.27 -12.02 16.90
C SER A 103 -11.21 -11.97 15.81
N TRP A 104 -11.59 -11.76 14.55
CA TRP A 104 -10.64 -11.56 13.47
C TRP A 104 -9.96 -10.20 13.56
N LEU A 105 -10.70 -9.15 13.89
CA LEU A 105 -10.20 -7.80 14.04
C LEU A 105 -9.32 -7.66 15.30
N GLU A 106 -9.75 -8.25 16.41
CA GLU A 106 -9.00 -8.25 17.69
C GLU A 106 -7.66 -8.98 17.61
N ARG A 107 -7.51 -9.94 16.70
CA ARG A 107 -6.26 -10.70 16.49
C ARG A 107 -5.24 -10.01 15.62
N VAL A 108 -5.60 -8.93 14.90
CA VAL A 108 -4.65 -8.20 14.06
C VAL A 108 -3.53 -7.61 14.93
N PRO A 109 -2.24 -7.98 14.71
CA PRO A 109 -1.14 -7.60 15.60
C PRO A 109 -0.99 -6.09 15.77
N SER A 110 -1.19 -5.32 14.68
CA SER A 110 -1.08 -3.87 14.71
C SER A 110 -2.15 -3.18 15.56
N TYR A 111 -3.31 -3.78 15.78
CA TYR A 111 -4.33 -3.28 16.70
C TYR A 111 -3.80 -3.22 18.15
N LYS A 112 -3.23 -4.33 18.63
CA LYS A 112 -2.64 -4.43 19.97
C LYS A 112 -1.41 -3.52 20.13
N ASP A 113 -0.53 -3.53 19.15
CA ASP A 113 0.69 -2.72 19.16
C ASP A 113 0.40 -1.21 19.19
N GLN A 114 -0.64 -0.77 18.49
CA GLN A 114 -1.02 0.64 18.48
C GLN A 114 -1.72 1.06 19.78
N GLN A 115 -2.54 0.21 20.38
CA GLN A 115 -3.09 0.46 21.72
C GLN A 115 -2.00 0.67 22.76
N LEU A 116 -0.92 -0.11 22.71
CA LEU A 116 0.22 0.03 23.62
C LEU A 116 1.04 1.31 23.35
N LYS A 117 1.21 1.68 22.08
CA LYS A 117 2.02 2.84 21.69
C LYS A 117 1.31 4.19 21.85
N LEU A 118 -0.01 4.20 21.72
CA LEU A 118 -0.85 5.40 21.75
C LEU A 118 -1.69 5.47 23.04
N ASN A 119 -1.12 5.05 24.15
CA ASN A 119 -1.76 4.99 25.48
C ASN A 119 -2.29 6.35 26.00
N THR A 120 -1.92 7.46 25.36
CA THR A 120 -2.42 8.80 25.67
C THR A 120 -3.74 9.14 24.95
N LYS A 121 -4.19 8.29 24.02
CA LYS A 121 -5.43 8.46 23.25
C LYS A 121 -6.41 7.36 23.60
N ASP A 122 -7.71 7.72 23.72
CA ASP A 122 -8.76 6.70 23.81
C ASP A 122 -8.97 6.08 22.43
N LEU A 123 -8.39 4.91 22.23
CA LEU A 123 -8.51 4.11 21.01
C LEU A 123 -9.54 2.98 21.13
N ALA A 124 -10.28 2.92 22.24
CA ALA A 124 -11.35 1.95 22.43
C ALA A 124 -12.63 2.37 21.65
N THR A 125 -12.45 2.71 20.38
CA THR A 125 -13.55 3.12 19.49
C THR A 125 -13.81 2.07 18.44
N TYR A 126 -15.06 1.98 17.95
CA TYR A 126 -15.42 1.12 16.83
C TYR A 126 -14.57 1.41 15.58
N GLY A 127 -14.35 2.69 15.27
CA GLY A 127 -13.55 3.08 14.10
C GLY A 127 -12.11 2.56 14.18
N PHE A 128 -11.51 2.53 15.39
CA PHE A 128 -10.17 2.00 15.56
C PHE A 128 -10.14 0.47 15.52
N LEU A 129 -11.12 -0.22 16.09
CA LEU A 129 -11.25 -1.68 15.95
C LEU A 129 -11.55 -2.08 14.51
N GLY A 130 -12.37 -1.30 13.81
CA GLY A 130 -12.85 -1.59 12.46
C GLY A 130 -11.89 -1.18 11.33
N TYR A 131 -10.78 -0.45 11.61
CA TYR A 131 -9.91 0.06 10.53
C TYR A 131 -9.30 -1.05 9.63
N PRO A 132 -8.98 -2.26 10.11
CA PRO A 132 -8.47 -3.30 9.22
C PRO A 132 -9.54 -3.80 8.24
N LEU A 133 -10.81 -3.75 8.64
CA LEU A 133 -11.92 -4.09 7.75
C LEU A 133 -12.20 -2.97 6.73
N LEU A 134 -12.04 -1.69 7.12
CA LEU A 134 -12.10 -0.59 6.16
C LEU A 134 -10.98 -0.73 5.11
N GLN A 135 -9.77 -1.11 5.52
CA GLN A 135 -8.67 -1.41 4.59
C GLN A 135 -9.01 -2.58 3.67
N SER A 136 -9.69 -3.61 4.19
CA SER A 136 -10.17 -4.72 3.36
C SER A 136 -11.19 -4.24 2.32
N ALA A 137 -12.12 -3.35 2.70
CA ALA A 137 -13.07 -2.75 1.77
C ALA A 137 -12.37 -1.92 0.69
N ASP A 138 -11.36 -1.12 1.06
CA ASP A 138 -10.56 -0.32 0.12
C ASP A 138 -9.92 -1.21 -0.97
N ILE A 139 -9.41 -2.37 -0.58
CA ILE A 139 -8.74 -3.30 -1.50
C ILE A 139 -9.75 -4.04 -2.38
N LEU A 140 -10.78 -4.59 -1.75
CA LEU A 140 -11.73 -5.48 -2.41
C LEU A 140 -12.65 -4.73 -3.38
N ILE A 141 -12.95 -3.45 -3.13
CA ILE A 141 -13.84 -2.67 -3.99
C ILE A 141 -13.27 -2.45 -5.39
N TYR A 142 -11.94 -2.42 -5.51
CA TYR A 142 -11.25 -2.33 -6.81
C TYR A 142 -10.87 -3.69 -7.37
N LYS A 143 -11.20 -4.79 -6.67
CA LYS A 143 -10.74 -6.13 -7.02
C LYS A 143 -9.21 -6.14 -7.28
N ALA A 144 -8.45 -5.42 -6.45
CA ALA A 144 -7.02 -5.28 -6.59
C ALA A 144 -6.33 -6.62 -6.32
N GLY A 145 -5.66 -7.17 -7.34
CA GLY A 145 -4.95 -8.44 -7.21
C GLY A 145 -3.65 -8.31 -6.41
N LEU A 146 -3.04 -7.13 -6.38
CA LEU A 146 -1.75 -6.89 -5.74
C LEU A 146 -1.79 -5.67 -4.82
N VAL A 147 -1.26 -5.83 -3.62
CA VAL A 147 -1.16 -4.74 -2.62
C VAL A 147 0.30 -4.61 -2.15
N PRO A 148 1.00 -3.53 -2.52
CA PRO A 148 2.38 -3.30 -2.08
C PRO A 148 2.39 -2.95 -0.59
N VAL A 149 3.00 -3.82 0.21
CA VAL A 149 3.04 -3.70 1.66
C VAL A 149 4.42 -4.01 2.23
N GLY A 150 4.72 -3.44 3.40
CA GLY A 150 5.80 -3.90 4.25
C GLY A 150 5.43 -5.18 5.00
N GLU A 151 6.42 -5.88 5.53
CA GLU A 151 6.21 -7.12 6.29
C GLU A 151 5.20 -6.99 7.45
N ASP A 152 5.15 -5.82 8.08
CA ASP A 152 4.24 -5.52 9.20
C ASP A 152 2.76 -5.41 8.78
N GLN A 153 2.48 -5.29 7.48
CA GLN A 153 1.12 -5.17 6.94
C GLN A 153 0.60 -6.48 6.29
N VAL A 154 1.39 -7.53 6.22
CA VAL A 154 0.98 -8.82 5.63
C VAL A 154 -0.25 -9.38 6.34
N ALA A 155 -0.33 -9.25 7.67
CA ALA A 155 -1.48 -9.71 8.45
C ALA A 155 -2.80 -9.03 8.03
N HIS A 156 -2.76 -7.79 7.56
CA HIS A 156 -3.95 -7.10 7.04
C HIS A 156 -4.40 -7.65 5.69
N ILE A 157 -3.45 -8.06 4.84
CA ILE A 157 -3.77 -8.69 3.55
C ILE A 157 -4.36 -10.08 3.78
N GLU A 158 -3.83 -10.85 4.74
CA GLU A 158 -4.42 -12.15 5.12
C GLU A 158 -5.84 -11.98 5.68
N LEU A 159 -6.09 -10.97 6.52
CA LEU A 159 -7.46 -10.64 6.96
C LEU A 159 -8.36 -10.32 5.74
N THR A 160 -7.87 -9.52 4.80
CA THR A 160 -8.63 -9.17 3.59
C THR A 160 -9.00 -10.42 2.76
N ARG A 161 -8.08 -11.37 2.64
CA ARG A 161 -8.32 -12.66 1.98
C ARG A 161 -9.40 -13.47 2.69
N GLU A 162 -9.31 -13.57 4.02
CA GLU A 162 -10.34 -14.26 4.82
C GLU A 162 -11.72 -13.61 4.69
N VAL A 163 -11.78 -12.26 4.67
CA VAL A 163 -13.02 -11.50 4.45
C VAL A 163 -13.59 -11.79 3.07
N ALA A 164 -12.77 -11.79 2.02
CA ALA A 164 -13.18 -12.11 0.66
C ALA A 164 -13.70 -13.55 0.55
N ARG A 165 -12.99 -14.55 1.10
CA ARG A 165 -13.43 -15.96 1.14
C ARG A 165 -14.77 -16.11 1.82
N ARG A 166 -14.94 -15.48 2.98
CA ARG A 166 -16.18 -15.55 3.74
C ARG A 166 -17.35 -14.92 2.97
N PHE A 167 -17.12 -13.76 2.35
CA PHE A 167 -18.13 -13.13 1.50
C PHE A 167 -18.54 -14.04 0.33
N ASN A 168 -17.57 -14.55 -0.41
CA ASN A 168 -17.83 -15.46 -1.54
C ASN A 168 -18.52 -16.75 -1.10
N TYR A 169 -18.15 -17.29 0.06
CA TYR A 169 -18.82 -18.47 0.62
C TYR A 169 -20.30 -18.23 0.95
N LEU A 170 -20.61 -17.06 1.55
CA LEU A 170 -21.98 -16.74 1.97
C LEU A 170 -22.86 -16.32 0.79
N TYR A 171 -22.34 -15.54 -0.14
CA TYR A 171 -23.12 -14.85 -1.18
C TYR A 171 -22.78 -15.27 -2.60
N GLY A 172 -21.71 -16.01 -2.83
CA GLY A 172 -21.31 -16.45 -4.16
C GLY A 172 -22.16 -17.59 -4.74
N ARG A 173 -23.01 -18.22 -3.94
CA ARG A 173 -23.91 -19.31 -4.39
C ARG A 173 -25.18 -18.74 -5.00
N GLU A 174 -25.15 -18.49 -6.30
CA GLU A 174 -26.34 -18.14 -7.07
C GLU A 174 -27.29 -19.34 -7.24
N VAL A 175 -28.57 -19.06 -7.47
CA VAL A 175 -29.56 -20.11 -7.74
C VAL A 175 -29.14 -20.93 -8.97
N ASN A 176 -29.17 -22.28 -8.85
CA ASN A 176 -28.70 -23.22 -9.87
C ASN A 176 -27.24 -23.07 -10.25
N PHE A 177 -26.38 -22.75 -9.28
CA PHE A 177 -24.93 -22.50 -9.48
C PHE A 177 -24.25 -23.66 -10.24
N GLU A 178 -24.48 -24.90 -9.83
CA GLU A 178 -23.86 -26.09 -10.46
C GLU A 178 -24.33 -26.29 -11.91
N GLU A 179 -25.61 -26.09 -12.17
CA GLU A 179 -26.18 -26.19 -13.53
C GLU A 179 -25.58 -25.10 -14.44
N LYS A 180 -25.50 -23.86 -13.94
CA LYS A 180 -24.89 -22.77 -14.67
C LYS A 180 -23.36 -22.97 -14.87
N ALA A 181 -22.67 -23.60 -13.93
CA ALA A 181 -21.26 -23.98 -14.07
C ALA A 181 -21.08 -25.02 -15.18
N GLU A 182 -21.95 -26.06 -15.23
CA GLU A 182 -21.92 -27.08 -16.30
C GLU A 182 -22.23 -26.46 -17.68
N ILE A 183 -23.18 -25.53 -17.76
CA ILE A 183 -23.47 -24.79 -19.00
C ILE A 183 -22.19 -23.98 -19.42
N ALA A 184 -21.55 -23.31 -18.49
CA ALA A 184 -20.31 -22.56 -18.77
C ALA A 184 -19.16 -23.46 -19.23
N ILE A 185 -18.99 -24.64 -18.61
CA ILE A 185 -18.03 -25.66 -19.04
C ILE A 185 -18.30 -26.11 -20.47
N SER A 186 -19.55 -26.28 -20.83
CA SER A 186 -19.92 -26.73 -22.19
C SER A 186 -19.51 -25.75 -23.29
N LYS A 187 -19.47 -24.43 -22.97
CA LYS A 187 -19.02 -23.37 -23.88
C LYS A 187 -17.50 -23.40 -24.17
N MET A 188 -16.70 -24.03 -23.31
CA MET A 188 -15.23 -24.12 -23.48
C MET A 188 -14.81 -25.07 -24.60
N GLY A 189 -15.72 -25.90 -25.13
CA GLY A 189 -15.38 -26.95 -26.09
C GLY A 189 -14.92 -28.26 -25.43
N LYS A 190 -15.08 -29.39 -26.12
CA LYS A 190 -14.92 -30.74 -25.54
C LYS A 190 -13.54 -31.00 -24.89
N LYS A 191 -12.46 -30.55 -25.54
CA LYS A 191 -11.09 -30.80 -25.05
C LYS A 191 -10.81 -29.99 -23.77
N GLN A 192 -11.11 -28.71 -23.77
CA GLN A 192 -10.90 -27.81 -22.63
C GLN A 192 -11.80 -28.15 -21.46
N ALA A 193 -13.07 -28.48 -21.72
CA ALA A 193 -14.02 -28.95 -20.71
C ALA A 193 -13.52 -30.24 -20.00
N LYS A 194 -12.96 -31.20 -20.76
CA LYS A 194 -12.35 -32.42 -20.18
C LYS A 194 -11.14 -32.09 -19.32
N SER A 195 -10.25 -31.23 -19.81
CA SER A 195 -9.07 -30.79 -19.05
C SER A 195 -9.48 -30.06 -17.76
N TYR A 196 -10.43 -29.12 -17.84
CA TYR A 196 -10.93 -28.39 -16.68
C TYR A 196 -11.51 -29.34 -15.60
N ARG A 197 -12.40 -30.29 -15.99
CA ARG A 197 -12.97 -31.25 -15.04
C ARG A 197 -11.89 -32.15 -14.40
N SER A 198 -10.86 -32.54 -15.14
CA SER A 198 -9.75 -33.32 -14.60
C SER A 198 -8.97 -32.53 -13.56
N LEU A 199 -8.61 -31.27 -13.87
CA LEU A 199 -7.88 -30.39 -12.95
C LEU A 199 -8.69 -30.09 -11.69
N ARG A 200 -10.02 -29.78 -11.84
CA ARG A 200 -10.94 -29.61 -10.73
C ARG A 200 -10.97 -30.83 -9.81
N LYS A 201 -11.10 -32.03 -10.40
CA LYS A 201 -11.11 -33.29 -9.65
C LYS A 201 -9.83 -33.48 -8.87
N THR A 202 -8.66 -33.27 -9.51
CA THR A 202 -7.36 -33.38 -8.84
C THR A 202 -7.27 -32.42 -7.67
N TYR A 203 -7.60 -31.14 -7.89
CA TYR A 203 -7.56 -30.14 -6.81
C TYR A 203 -8.48 -30.50 -5.65
N GLN A 204 -9.72 -30.90 -5.92
CA GLN A 204 -10.69 -31.23 -4.86
C GLN A 204 -10.35 -32.52 -4.09
N GLU A 205 -9.68 -33.47 -4.72
CA GLU A 205 -9.29 -34.74 -4.08
C GLU A 205 -7.95 -34.65 -3.32
N THR A 206 -7.03 -33.82 -3.77
CA THR A 206 -5.65 -33.79 -3.27
C THR A 206 -5.18 -32.47 -2.70
N GLY A 207 -5.92 -31.35 -2.95
CA GLY A 207 -5.47 -30.01 -2.61
C GLY A 207 -4.27 -29.52 -3.43
N ASP A 208 -4.06 -30.06 -4.64
CA ASP A 208 -2.92 -29.75 -5.49
C ASP A 208 -3.02 -28.33 -6.07
N ASP A 209 -2.23 -27.40 -5.51
CA ASP A 209 -2.15 -26.00 -5.96
C ASP A 209 -1.71 -25.87 -7.43
N GLU A 210 -0.91 -26.80 -7.95
CA GLU A 210 -0.51 -26.78 -9.36
C GLU A 210 -1.71 -27.05 -10.28
N ALA A 211 -2.61 -27.94 -9.87
CA ALA A 211 -3.86 -28.20 -10.58
C ALA A 211 -4.78 -26.96 -10.56
N LEU A 212 -4.85 -26.25 -9.45
CA LEU A 212 -5.60 -24.97 -9.32
C LEU A 212 -5.06 -23.92 -10.28
N ILE A 213 -3.75 -23.67 -10.25
CA ILE A 213 -3.07 -22.70 -11.12
C ILE A 213 -3.29 -23.02 -12.59
N LYS A 214 -3.14 -24.30 -12.99
CA LYS A 214 -3.40 -24.75 -14.37
C LYS A 214 -4.85 -24.56 -14.79
N ALA A 215 -5.80 -24.81 -13.89
CA ALA A 215 -7.20 -24.62 -14.19
C ALA A 215 -7.57 -23.14 -14.34
N GLN A 216 -7.03 -22.26 -13.48
CA GLN A 216 -7.20 -20.81 -13.59
C GLN A 216 -6.59 -20.27 -14.89
N ALA A 217 -5.38 -20.71 -15.26
CA ALA A 217 -4.74 -20.34 -16.51
C ALA A 217 -5.57 -20.81 -17.72
N LEU A 218 -6.17 -22.01 -17.66
CA LEU A 218 -7.05 -22.50 -18.69
C LEU A 218 -8.27 -21.62 -18.86
N LEU A 219 -8.87 -21.13 -17.78
CA LEU A 219 -10.02 -20.22 -17.82
C LEU A 219 -9.67 -18.86 -18.42
N GLN A 220 -8.49 -18.32 -18.12
CA GLN A 220 -8.04 -17.05 -18.67
C GLN A 220 -7.85 -17.09 -20.20
N GLN A 221 -7.47 -18.23 -20.74
CA GLN A 221 -7.26 -18.43 -22.19
C GLN A 221 -8.57 -18.59 -22.97
N GLN A 222 -9.71 -18.82 -22.30
CA GLN A 222 -10.99 -19.04 -22.99
C GLN A 222 -11.60 -17.74 -23.50
N GLN A 223 -11.88 -17.69 -24.81
CA GLN A 223 -12.55 -16.55 -25.44
C GLN A 223 -14.08 -16.74 -25.54
N ASN A 224 -14.55 -17.97 -25.41
CA ASN A 224 -15.97 -18.34 -25.61
C ASN A 224 -16.82 -18.28 -24.34
N ILE A 225 -16.24 -17.90 -23.22
CA ILE A 225 -16.93 -17.75 -21.93
C ILE A 225 -16.96 -16.28 -21.51
N THR A 226 -18.08 -15.86 -20.93
CA THR A 226 -18.23 -14.49 -20.38
C THR A 226 -17.38 -14.30 -19.13
N LEU A 227 -17.20 -13.07 -18.68
CA LEU A 227 -16.53 -12.78 -17.40
C LEU A 227 -17.25 -13.47 -16.24
N GLY A 228 -18.59 -13.40 -16.19
CA GLY A 228 -19.41 -14.09 -15.17
C GLY A 228 -19.30 -15.62 -15.22
N ASP A 229 -19.17 -16.23 -16.41
CA ASP A 229 -18.89 -17.67 -16.52
C ASP A 229 -17.49 -18.01 -15.96
N ARG A 230 -16.49 -17.16 -16.22
CA ARG A 230 -15.13 -17.35 -15.73
C ARG A 230 -15.05 -17.28 -14.21
N GLU A 231 -15.67 -16.28 -13.61
CA GLU A 231 -15.76 -16.13 -12.15
C GLU A 231 -16.51 -17.31 -11.50
N ARG A 232 -17.61 -17.75 -12.11
CA ARG A 232 -18.35 -18.94 -11.66
C ARG A 232 -17.48 -20.18 -11.70
N LEU A 233 -16.75 -20.40 -12.79
CA LEU A 233 -15.89 -21.57 -12.94
C LEU A 233 -14.68 -21.52 -12.01
N SER A 234 -14.12 -20.34 -11.72
CA SER A 234 -13.08 -20.19 -10.72
C SER A 234 -13.57 -20.63 -9.34
N GLY A 235 -14.74 -20.19 -8.90
CA GLY A 235 -15.33 -20.66 -7.64
C GLY A 235 -15.71 -22.15 -7.67
N TYR A 236 -16.14 -22.66 -8.82
CA TYR A 236 -16.50 -24.08 -8.98
C TYR A 236 -15.30 -25.02 -8.85
N ILE A 237 -14.08 -24.60 -9.22
CA ILE A 237 -12.84 -25.36 -8.96
C ILE A 237 -12.68 -25.59 -7.46
N GLU A 238 -12.79 -24.55 -6.68
CA GLU A 238 -12.53 -24.53 -5.24
C GLU A 238 -13.72 -25.10 -4.42
N GLY A 239 -14.83 -25.43 -5.06
CA GLY A 239 -16.04 -25.91 -4.38
C GLY A 239 -16.81 -24.80 -3.65
N VAL A 240 -16.43 -23.54 -3.88
CA VAL A 240 -17.15 -22.34 -3.42
C VAL A 240 -18.07 -21.81 -4.53
N GLY A 241 -18.88 -20.80 -4.22
CA GLY A 241 -19.74 -20.15 -5.21
C GLY A 241 -18.97 -19.31 -6.23
N LYS A 242 -19.69 -18.46 -6.98
CA LYS A 242 -19.06 -17.44 -7.84
C LYS A 242 -18.13 -16.56 -7.01
N ILE A 243 -16.91 -16.32 -7.49
CA ILE A 243 -15.99 -15.37 -6.86
C ILE A 243 -16.44 -13.97 -7.24
N ILE A 244 -16.92 -13.22 -6.26
CA ILE A 244 -17.39 -11.83 -6.40
C ILE A 244 -16.24 -10.88 -6.00
N LEU A 245 -15.62 -11.17 -4.87
CA LEU A 245 -14.47 -10.44 -4.34
C LEU A 245 -13.23 -11.33 -4.41
N PRO A 246 -12.30 -11.09 -5.35
CA PRO A 246 -11.08 -11.89 -5.46
C PRO A 246 -10.15 -11.65 -4.27
N GLU A 247 -9.37 -12.67 -3.92
CA GLU A 247 -8.37 -12.59 -2.87
C GLU A 247 -7.15 -11.81 -3.36
N PRO A 248 -6.71 -10.76 -2.64
CA PRO A 248 -5.50 -10.04 -2.99
C PRO A 248 -4.24 -10.79 -2.57
N GLU A 249 -3.13 -10.50 -3.24
CA GLU A 249 -1.79 -10.94 -2.86
C GLU A 249 -0.95 -9.77 -2.34
N SER A 250 -0.12 -10.03 -1.35
CA SER A 250 0.85 -9.05 -0.88
C SER A 250 2.05 -8.96 -1.83
N LEU A 251 2.29 -7.77 -2.36
CA LEU A 251 3.53 -7.48 -3.08
C LEU A 251 4.55 -6.92 -2.07
N LEU A 252 5.43 -7.80 -1.59
CA LEU A 252 6.44 -7.39 -0.61
C LEU A 252 7.39 -6.37 -1.23
N THR A 253 7.33 -5.16 -0.72
CA THR A 253 8.26 -4.12 -1.11
C THR A 253 9.56 -4.29 -0.32
N LYS A 254 10.71 -4.22 -1.00
CA LYS A 254 12.00 -4.04 -0.33
C LYS A 254 12.06 -2.63 0.26
N ALA A 255 11.14 -2.33 1.18
CA ALA A 255 11.16 -1.06 1.88
C ALA A 255 12.43 -0.99 2.71
N SER A 256 13.46 -0.32 2.20
CA SER A 256 14.60 0.04 3.03
C SER A 256 14.09 0.89 4.17
N LYS A 257 14.19 0.39 5.40
CA LYS A 257 13.86 1.16 6.60
C LYS A 257 14.76 2.40 6.61
N MET A 258 14.22 3.54 6.15
CA MET A 258 14.98 4.77 6.10
C MET A 258 15.37 5.19 7.53
N PRO A 259 16.67 5.32 7.84
CA PRO A 259 17.10 5.77 9.16
C PRO A 259 16.77 7.25 9.36
N GLY A 260 16.29 7.59 10.54
CA GLY A 260 16.06 8.96 10.97
C GLY A 260 17.34 9.61 11.47
N LEU A 261 17.23 10.88 11.88
CA LEU A 261 18.34 11.69 12.36
C LEU A 261 19.00 11.13 13.65
N ASP A 262 18.29 10.27 14.39
CA ASP A 262 18.75 9.58 15.59
C ASP A 262 19.25 8.14 15.32
N GLY A 263 19.19 7.70 14.07
CA GLY A 263 19.54 6.34 13.65
C GLY A 263 18.45 5.30 13.82
N GLN A 264 17.31 5.65 14.42
CA GLN A 264 16.12 4.79 14.46
C GLN A 264 15.33 4.91 13.13
N LYS A 265 14.24 4.18 12.97
CA LYS A 265 13.35 4.33 11.82
C LYS A 265 12.84 5.76 11.76
N MET A 266 12.95 6.40 10.58
CA MET A 266 12.46 7.75 10.37
C MET A 266 10.94 7.82 10.56
N SER A 267 10.50 8.68 11.49
CA SER A 267 9.09 8.83 11.85
C SER A 267 8.81 10.23 12.39
N LYS A 268 7.65 10.79 12.02
CA LYS A 268 7.18 12.09 12.54
C LYS A 268 7.04 12.08 14.06
N SER A 269 6.58 10.97 14.63
CA SER A 269 6.38 10.82 16.08
C SER A 269 7.67 10.94 16.89
N TYR A 270 8.82 10.69 16.27
CA TYR A 270 10.13 10.80 16.92
C TYR A 270 10.82 12.13 16.62
N GLY A 271 10.24 12.99 15.77
CA GLY A 271 10.88 14.26 15.39
C GLY A 271 12.20 14.09 14.63
N ASN A 272 12.50 12.91 14.10
CA ASN A 272 13.78 12.53 13.49
C ASN A 272 13.75 12.54 11.96
N THR A 273 12.86 13.37 11.35
CA THR A 273 12.59 13.37 9.92
C THR A 273 13.33 14.46 9.14
N ILE A 274 13.61 14.15 7.86
CA ILE A 274 13.94 15.13 6.84
C ILE A 274 12.74 15.19 5.88
N SER A 275 12.04 16.34 5.84
CA SER A 275 10.89 16.57 4.97
C SER A 275 11.33 16.66 3.51
N LEU A 276 10.45 16.29 2.58
CA LEU A 276 10.64 16.56 1.14
C LEU A 276 10.68 18.07 0.83
N ARG A 277 10.18 18.90 1.76
CA ARG A 277 10.08 20.35 1.64
C ARG A 277 11.14 21.11 2.47
N ASP A 278 12.04 20.41 3.15
CA ASP A 278 13.14 21.06 3.91
C ASP A 278 14.09 21.79 2.96
N THR A 279 14.37 23.06 3.23
CA THR A 279 15.37 23.83 2.44
C THR A 279 16.78 23.24 2.60
N ALA A 280 17.70 23.61 1.71
CA ALA A 280 19.10 23.19 1.80
C ALA A 280 19.71 23.51 3.16
N GLU A 281 19.41 24.72 3.71
CA GLU A 281 19.88 25.15 5.04
C GLU A 281 19.29 24.26 6.14
N GLN A 282 18.01 23.89 6.04
CA GLN A 282 17.35 23.02 7.01
C GLN A 282 17.91 21.59 6.96
N ILE A 283 18.14 21.04 5.76
CA ILE A 283 18.77 19.72 5.56
C ILE A 283 20.18 19.73 6.19
N GLN A 284 20.97 20.75 5.86
CA GLN A 284 22.32 20.89 6.38
C GLN A 284 22.33 21.00 7.92
N ALA A 285 21.44 21.84 8.48
CA ALA A 285 21.34 22.02 9.93
C ALA A 285 20.92 20.71 10.64
N LYS A 286 19.95 19.98 10.10
CA LYS A 286 19.48 18.70 10.64
C LYS A 286 20.58 17.65 10.63
N ILE A 287 21.29 17.47 9.51
CA ILE A 287 22.35 16.46 9.39
C ILE A 287 23.58 16.84 10.23
N LYS A 288 23.97 18.11 10.26
CA LYS A 288 25.06 18.55 11.11
C LYS A 288 24.82 18.25 12.59
N ARG A 289 23.56 18.35 13.06
CA ARG A 289 23.17 18.06 14.45
C ARG A 289 22.99 16.57 14.75
N MET A 290 22.98 15.69 13.74
CA MET A 290 22.87 14.25 13.99
C MET A 290 23.92 13.76 14.97
N PRO A 291 23.55 12.93 15.97
CA PRO A 291 24.51 12.26 16.83
C PRO A 291 25.46 11.39 16.00
N THR A 292 26.67 11.25 16.49
CA THR A 292 27.71 10.41 15.90
C THR A 292 28.05 9.28 16.88
N ASP A 293 29.09 8.51 16.61
CA ASP A 293 29.55 7.48 17.56
C ASP A 293 29.86 8.11 18.93
N PRO A 294 29.15 7.69 20.01
CA PRO A 294 29.38 8.28 21.34
C PRO A 294 30.77 8.10 21.88
N ALA A 295 31.52 7.09 21.41
CA ALA A 295 32.90 6.87 21.82
C ALA A 295 33.89 7.87 21.20
N ARG A 296 33.47 8.62 20.18
CA ARG A 296 34.30 9.59 19.49
C ARG A 296 34.07 11.02 19.99
N ILE A 297 34.81 11.40 21.00
CA ILE A 297 34.68 12.72 21.65
C ILE A 297 35.64 13.73 21.00
N LYS A 298 36.88 13.32 20.71
CA LYS A 298 37.90 14.17 20.07
C LYS A 298 38.12 13.78 18.61
N LEU A 299 38.67 14.71 17.82
CA LEU A 299 39.01 14.44 16.42
C LEU A 299 40.00 13.27 16.27
N THR A 300 40.88 13.12 17.25
CA THR A 300 41.91 12.07 17.32
C THR A 300 41.39 10.70 17.74
N ASP A 301 40.15 10.61 18.18
CA ASP A 301 39.55 9.34 18.60
C ASP A 301 39.12 8.53 17.38
N ALA A 302 39.49 7.25 17.34
CA ALA A 302 39.01 6.32 16.33
C ALA A 302 37.53 6.06 16.53
N GLY A 303 36.74 6.22 15.47
CA GLY A 303 35.31 5.96 15.52
C GLY A 303 34.94 4.55 15.05
N ASN A 304 33.71 4.15 15.38
CA ASN A 304 33.11 2.90 14.89
C ASN A 304 31.89 3.21 14.03
N PRO A 305 31.97 3.12 12.68
CA PRO A 305 30.83 3.38 11.80
C PRO A 305 29.59 2.57 12.17
N LYS A 306 29.73 1.32 12.63
CA LYS A 306 28.58 0.46 12.98
C LYS A 306 27.74 1.01 14.16
N LYS A 307 28.32 1.84 15.03
CA LYS A 307 27.65 2.49 16.16
C LYS A 307 27.18 3.91 15.83
N CYS A 308 27.49 4.41 14.64
CA CYS A 308 27.21 5.79 14.23
C CYS A 308 25.91 5.88 13.43
N PRO A 309 24.89 6.65 13.88
CA PRO A 309 23.66 6.87 13.11
C PRO A 309 23.90 7.40 11.70
N VAL A 310 24.89 8.27 11.51
CA VAL A 310 25.27 8.83 10.21
C VAL A 310 25.67 7.76 9.21
N TRP A 311 26.31 6.67 9.66
CA TRP A 311 26.69 5.56 8.82
C TRP A 311 25.49 4.87 8.15
N GLN A 312 24.34 4.85 8.83
CA GLN A 312 23.13 4.27 8.25
C GLN A 312 22.64 5.09 7.04
N LEU A 313 22.81 6.42 7.08
CA LEU A 313 22.53 7.29 5.93
C LEU A 313 23.53 7.08 4.79
N HIS A 314 24.82 6.89 5.10
CA HIS A 314 25.81 6.55 4.06
C HIS A 314 25.45 5.29 3.29
N LYS A 315 24.92 4.27 3.96
CA LYS A 315 24.47 3.04 3.27
C LYS A 315 23.35 3.26 2.26
N VAL A 316 22.58 4.35 2.42
CA VAL A 316 21.46 4.68 1.53
C VAL A 316 21.90 5.63 0.41
N TYR A 317 22.75 6.63 0.74
CA TYR A 317 23.04 7.75 -0.13
C TYR A 317 24.44 7.74 -0.75
N SER A 318 25.38 7.01 -0.17
CA SER A 318 26.76 7.03 -0.64
C SER A 318 27.09 5.82 -1.51
N ASN A 319 27.90 6.05 -2.53
CA ASN A 319 28.47 4.97 -3.33
C ASN A 319 29.57 4.21 -2.55
N LYS A 320 30.05 3.11 -3.11
CA LYS A 320 31.03 2.25 -2.46
C LYS A 320 32.33 2.99 -2.12
N SER A 321 32.85 3.82 -3.02
CA SER A 321 34.10 4.56 -2.78
C SER A 321 33.99 5.55 -1.63
N THR A 322 32.86 6.26 -1.54
CA THR A 322 32.56 7.16 -0.41
C THR A 322 32.38 6.38 0.90
N CYS A 323 31.71 5.22 0.86
CA CYS A 323 31.61 4.37 2.05
C CYS A 323 32.98 3.87 2.52
N ASP A 324 33.84 3.42 1.62
CA ASP A 324 35.20 2.97 1.95
C ASP A 324 36.05 4.12 2.54
N TRP A 325 35.97 5.30 1.94
CA TRP A 325 36.62 6.52 2.47
C TRP A 325 36.14 6.87 3.87
N VAL A 326 34.82 6.81 4.12
CA VAL A 326 34.23 7.06 5.44
C VAL A 326 34.73 6.04 6.47
N VAL A 327 34.72 4.76 6.12
CA VAL A 327 35.20 3.71 7.03
C VAL A 327 36.65 3.90 7.36
N GLU A 328 37.51 4.12 6.38
CA GLU A 328 38.94 4.35 6.62
C GLU A 328 39.19 5.61 7.44
N GLY A 329 38.59 6.73 7.04
CA GLY A 329 38.79 8.02 7.71
C GLY A 329 38.27 8.02 9.15
N CYS A 330 37.12 7.38 9.39
CA CYS A 330 36.51 7.27 10.73
C CYS A 330 37.35 6.37 11.66
N THR A 331 37.67 5.16 11.21
CA THR A 331 38.39 4.17 12.04
C THR A 331 39.84 4.52 12.31
N LYS A 332 40.46 5.31 11.44
CA LYS A 332 41.85 5.79 11.59
C LYS A 332 41.95 7.22 12.14
N ALA A 333 40.83 7.82 12.54
CA ALA A 333 40.77 9.22 13.02
C ALA A 333 41.34 10.25 12.03
N LYS A 334 41.20 9.98 10.69
CA LYS A 334 41.76 10.85 9.63
C LYS A 334 40.76 11.87 9.08
N MET A 335 39.50 11.86 9.54
CA MET A 335 38.46 12.79 9.10
C MET A 335 37.62 13.31 10.27
N GLY A 336 37.03 14.48 10.11
CA GLY A 336 36.06 15.04 11.06
C GLY A 336 34.65 14.52 10.84
N CYS A 337 33.81 14.47 11.89
CA CYS A 337 32.41 14.07 11.75
C CYS A 337 31.59 15.03 10.87
N VAL A 338 31.94 16.32 10.85
CA VAL A 338 31.30 17.31 9.96
C VAL A 338 31.64 17.03 8.49
N GLU A 339 32.93 16.75 8.22
CA GLU A 339 33.41 16.37 6.90
C GLU A 339 32.74 15.08 6.40
N CYS A 340 32.63 14.05 7.26
CA CYS A 340 31.92 12.81 6.98
C CYS A 340 30.47 13.04 6.57
N LYS A 341 29.78 14.02 7.13
CA LYS A 341 28.34 14.29 6.84
C LYS A 341 28.10 15.01 5.51
N GLN A 342 29.12 15.68 4.94
CA GLN A 342 28.96 16.50 3.74
C GLN A 342 28.49 15.71 2.51
N PRO A 343 29.03 14.51 2.19
CA PRO A 343 28.53 13.70 1.08
C PRO A 343 27.06 13.33 1.20
N ILE A 344 26.55 13.11 2.42
CA ILE A 344 25.14 12.80 2.65
C ILE A 344 24.27 14.03 2.36
N ILE A 345 24.70 15.22 2.83
CA ILE A 345 24.00 16.48 2.58
C ILE A 345 23.86 16.69 1.08
N ASN A 346 24.96 16.61 0.35
CA ASN A 346 24.98 16.80 -1.10
C ASN A 346 24.07 15.80 -1.83
N ALA A 347 24.11 14.51 -1.45
CA ALA A 347 23.29 13.48 -2.08
C ALA A 347 21.78 13.65 -1.78
N ILE A 348 21.43 14.12 -0.59
CA ILE A 348 20.03 14.43 -0.26
C ILE A 348 19.54 15.65 -1.04
N GLU A 349 20.36 16.70 -1.12
CA GLU A 349 20.05 17.91 -1.89
C GLU A 349 19.90 17.60 -3.38
N GLU A 350 20.76 16.76 -3.96
CA GLU A 350 20.65 16.30 -5.34
C GLU A 350 19.31 15.63 -5.63
N VAL A 351 18.81 14.82 -4.69
CA VAL A 351 17.50 14.16 -4.81
C VAL A 351 16.34 15.15 -4.62
N LEU A 352 16.42 16.04 -3.62
CA LEU A 352 15.30 16.88 -3.21
C LEU A 352 15.14 18.14 -4.07
N THR A 353 16.21 18.75 -4.57
CA THR A 353 16.15 19.99 -5.34
C THR A 353 15.20 19.90 -6.56
N PRO A 354 15.26 18.87 -7.42
CA PRO A 354 14.32 18.76 -8.54
C PRO A 354 12.88 18.50 -8.08
N ILE A 355 12.69 17.79 -6.96
CA ILE A 355 11.36 17.54 -6.38
C ILE A 355 10.77 18.86 -5.89
N GLN A 356 11.55 19.68 -5.17
CA GLN A 356 11.13 20.98 -4.63
C GLN A 356 10.77 21.97 -5.75
N GLY A 357 11.52 21.98 -6.84
CA GLY A 357 11.19 22.78 -8.01
C GLY A 357 9.83 22.39 -8.62
N ARG A 358 9.48 21.10 -8.61
CA ARG A 358 8.16 20.65 -9.04
C ARG A 358 7.06 20.92 -8.00
N ILE A 359 7.35 20.78 -6.71
CA ILE A 359 6.42 21.17 -5.64
C ILE A 359 6.01 22.62 -5.82
N ALA A 360 6.96 23.54 -6.01
CA ALA A 360 6.65 24.96 -6.21
C ALA A 360 5.73 25.21 -7.40
N LYS A 361 5.93 24.48 -8.52
CA LYS A 361 5.06 24.59 -9.71
C LYS A 361 3.64 24.12 -9.40
N TYR A 362 3.47 22.97 -8.77
CA TYR A 362 2.15 22.42 -8.44
C TYR A 362 1.44 23.27 -7.37
N GLN A 363 2.16 23.81 -6.39
CA GLN A 363 1.59 24.72 -5.40
C GLN A 363 1.08 26.04 -6.00
N ALA A 364 1.67 26.49 -7.11
CA ALA A 364 1.23 27.67 -7.82
C ALA A 364 -0.10 27.46 -8.59
N ASP A 365 -0.52 26.21 -8.80
CA ASP A 365 -1.75 25.86 -9.51
C ASP A 365 -2.62 24.88 -8.72
N PRO A 366 -3.30 25.34 -7.64
CA PRO A 366 -4.14 24.50 -6.82
C PRO A 366 -5.39 23.98 -7.56
N GLU A 367 -5.85 24.66 -8.62
CA GLU A 367 -6.99 24.20 -9.41
C GLU A 367 -6.62 22.94 -10.22
N LEU A 368 -5.43 22.87 -10.77
CA LEU A 368 -4.92 21.66 -11.41
C LEU A 368 -4.94 20.46 -10.44
N ILE A 369 -4.52 20.68 -9.19
CA ILE A 369 -4.52 19.60 -8.17
C ILE A 369 -5.94 19.14 -7.88
N LYS A 370 -6.89 20.06 -7.72
CA LYS A 370 -8.31 19.73 -7.53
C LYS A 370 -8.89 18.95 -8.70
N GLN A 371 -8.53 19.34 -9.92
CA GLN A 371 -8.96 18.66 -11.14
C GLN A 371 -8.41 17.23 -11.18
N ILE A 372 -7.12 17.02 -10.93
CA ILE A 372 -6.50 15.68 -10.88
C ILE A 372 -7.19 14.79 -9.85
N ILE A 373 -7.46 15.32 -8.64
CA ILE A 373 -8.18 14.60 -7.59
C ILE A 373 -9.60 14.26 -8.04
N PHE A 374 -10.30 15.20 -8.67
CA PHE A 374 -11.67 14.99 -9.14
C PHE A 374 -11.72 13.91 -10.21
N GLU A 375 -10.94 14.03 -11.28
CA GLU A 375 -10.90 13.07 -12.39
C GLU A 375 -10.49 11.67 -11.92
N GLY A 376 -9.47 11.57 -11.07
CA GLY A 376 -9.03 10.32 -10.49
C GLY A 376 -10.08 9.69 -9.57
N SER A 377 -10.80 10.51 -8.80
CA SER A 377 -11.88 10.03 -7.94
C SER A 377 -13.09 9.53 -8.74
N GLU A 378 -13.47 10.21 -9.83
CA GLU A 378 -14.55 9.74 -10.71
C GLU A 378 -14.17 8.44 -11.40
N LYS A 379 -12.93 8.30 -11.88
CA LYS A 379 -12.42 7.04 -12.46
C LYS A 379 -12.44 5.91 -11.44
N ALA A 380 -11.95 6.15 -10.23
CA ALA A 380 -11.96 5.17 -9.15
C ALA A 380 -13.41 4.79 -8.77
N ARG A 381 -14.30 5.78 -8.67
CA ARG A 381 -15.70 5.59 -8.34
C ARG A 381 -16.46 4.76 -9.37
N SER A 382 -16.17 4.93 -10.67
CA SER A 382 -16.77 4.10 -11.71
C SER A 382 -16.50 2.61 -11.46
N VAL A 383 -15.25 2.25 -11.18
CA VAL A 383 -14.86 0.87 -10.86
C VAL A 383 -15.49 0.38 -9.56
N ALA A 384 -15.52 1.24 -8.54
CA ALA A 384 -16.14 0.91 -7.25
C ALA A 384 -17.64 0.61 -7.40
N LYS A 385 -18.36 1.39 -8.21
CA LYS A 385 -19.78 1.16 -8.52
C LYS A 385 -20.03 -0.16 -9.21
N GLU A 386 -19.17 -0.55 -10.16
CA GLU A 386 -19.29 -1.85 -10.84
C GLU A 386 -19.20 -3.00 -9.84
N THR A 387 -18.21 -2.95 -8.93
CA THR A 387 -18.07 -3.94 -7.86
C THR A 387 -19.28 -3.93 -6.93
N MET A 388 -19.79 -2.75 -6.55
CA MET A 388 -20.95 -2.64 -5.67
C MET A 388 -22.25 -3.17 -6.30
N ILE A 389 -22.41 -3.08 -7.61
CA ILE A 389 -23.54 -3.73 -8.31
C ILE A 389 -23.49 -5.24 -8.07
N GLU A 390 -22.35 -5.88 -8.30
CA GLU A 390 -22.20 -7.33 -8.09
C GLU A 390 -22.40 -7.73 -6.62
N VAL A 391 -21.87 -6.93 -5.69
CA VAL A 391 -22.03 -7.15 -4.24
C VAL A 391 -23.51 -7.07 -3.85
N ARG A 392 -24.23 -6.04 -4.29
CA ARG A 392 -25.66 -5.84 -3.99
C ARG A 392 -26.53 -6.96 -4.61
N GLU A 393 -26.24 -7.34 -5.85
CA GLU A 393 -26.92 -8.47 -6.51
C GLU A 393 -26.74 -9.76 -5.72
N ALA A 394 -25.51 -10.06 -5.31
CA ALA A 394 -25.20 -11.27 -4.56
C ALA A 394 -25.90 -11.31 -3.19
N MET A 395 -26.03 -10.15 -2.54
CA MET A 395 -26.72 -10.03 -1.25
C MET A 395 -28.25 -9.89 -1.37
N GLY A 396 -28.80 -9.76 -2.58
CA GLY A 396 -30.23 -9.60 -2.83
C GLY A 396 -30.78 -8.23 -2.45
N ILE A 397 -29.97 -7.18 -2.51
CA ILE A 397 -30.35 -5.78 -2.18
C ILE A 397 -30.23 -4.84 -3.40
N ASN A 398 -30.52 -5.35 -4.57
CA ASN A 398 -30.43 -4.66 -5.87
C ASN A 398 -31.77 -4.13 -6.39
N TYR A 399 -32.65 -3.70 -5.49
CA TYR A 399 -33.95 -3.09 -5.80
C TYR A 399 -33.85 -1.63 -6.20
#